data_922327ca5ea4be252f0d9d0b02422121
#
_entry.id   922327ca5ea4be252f0d9d0b02422121
#
_cell.length_a   1.000
_cell.length_b   1.000
_cell.length_c   1.000
_cell.angle_alpha   90.00
_cell.angle_beta   90.00
_cell.angle_gamma   90.00
#
_symmetry.space_group_name_H-M   'P 1'
#
loop_
_entity.id
_entity.type
_entity.pdbx_description
1 polymer ?
#
loop_
_entity_poly.entity_id
_entity_poly.type
_entity_poly.pdbx_seq_one_letter_code
_entity_poly.pdbx_strand_id
1 'polypeptide(L)'
;NLLPDRSCPFLQADMLCMIHKEMGFEALCDTCAAYPRIVNQIGQQLEYGLVVSCPEAARVVLLHETPTKLVTAAADTHFAGRDLTAFKLLLGPKDAHAVNQLRVLTLRILQWRELSLGARMMLLGSLLDEVSRTRSARSNNLAEILPVLESYAALFADPAYVEAEYEHLPGNLPRKLQCTTGFLAEFLTSVNPRFKECISAFADGLLGGLSREMSGDASEVLTRYQKFYDAYYEPYFRGKGYILENYLVNEVLVKVFPFGEGGALERYRAMVFNLAIIQVMLVGM
;
A
#
# COMPACT_ATOMS: atom_id res chain seq x y z
N ASN A 1 -26.90 7.83 -9.13
CA ASN A 1 -26.02 8.67 -9.94
C ASN A 1 -25.54 9.85 -9.09
N LEU A 2 -24.27 10.27 -9.27
CA LEU A 2 -23.74 11.47 -8.62
C LEU A 2 -24.29 12.74 -9.27
N LEU A 3 -24.25 13.86 -8.54
CA LEU A 3 -24.55 15.17 -9.06
C LEU A 3 -23.48 15.62 -10.10
N PRO A 4 -23.71 16.69 -10.90
CA PRO A 4 -22.75 17.17 -11.89
C PRO A 4 -21.36 17.52 -11.33
N ASP A 5 -21.31 17.98 -10.08
CA ASP A 5 -20.09 18.26 -9.32
C ASP A 5 -19.44 17.00 -8.70
N ARG A 6 -20.00 15.81 -9.01
CA ARG A 6 -19.62 14.49 -8.47
C ARG A 6 -19.90 14.30 -6.99
N SER A 7 -20.63 15.19 -6.34
CA SER A 7 -21.09 14.98 -4.97
C SER A 7 -22.24 13.94 -4.93
N CYS A 8 -22.41 13.34 -3.74
CA CYS A 8 -23.53 12.44 -3.49
C CYS A 8 -24.82 13.26 -3.31
N PRO A 9 -25.94 12.94 -4.00
CA PRO A 9 -27.20 13.67 -3.84
C PRO A 9 -27.84 13.54 -2.45
N PHE A 10 -27.37 12.59 -1.65
CA PHE A 10 -27.84 12.35 -0.26
C PHE A 10 -26.89 12.99 0.79
N LEU A 11 -25.86 13.72 0.35
CA LEU A 11 -24.97 14.45 1.25
C LEU A 11 -25.62 15.77 1.67
N GLN A 12 -25.83 15.96 2.97
CA GLN A 12 -26.42 17.17 3.53
C GLN A 12 -25.36 18.26 3.76
N ALA A 13 -25.81 19.48 4.06
CA ALA A 13 -24.92 20.61 4.32
C ALA A 13 -23.98 20.40 5.53
N ASP A 14 -24.39 19.55 6.47
CA ASP A 14 -23.57 19.12 7.62
C ASP A 14 -22.55 18.01 7.27
N MET A 15 -22.40 17.68 5.98
CA MET A 15 -21.53 16.63 5.46
C MET A 15 -21.93 15.20 5.90
N LEU A 16 -23.14 15.01 6.37
CA LEU A 16 -23.67 13.70 6.75
C LEU A 16 -24.62 13.13 5.67
N CYS A 17 -24.71 11.82 5.61
CA CYS A 17 -25.60 11.13 4.69
C CYS A 17 -27.03 11.16 5.21
N MET A 18 -27.97 11.73 4.46
CA MET A 18 -29.39 11.78 4.79
C MET A 18 -29.99 10.38 5.00
N ILE A 19 -29.67 9.43 4.11
CA ILE A 19 -30.20 8.05 4.22
C ILE A 19 -29.73 7.43 5.56
N HIS A 20 -28.44 7.57 5.89
CA HIS A 20 -27.93 7.01 7.15
C HIS A 20 -28.56 7.66 8.38
N LYS A 21 -28.76 8.99 8.34
CA LYS A 21 -29.29 9.78 9.45
C LYS A 21 -30.79 9.50 9.71
N GLU A 22 -31.58 9.37 8.66
CA GLU A 22 -33.04 9.26 8.75
C GLU A 22 -33.54 7.82 8.72
N MET A 23 -32.86 6.95 7.98
CA MET A 23 -33.32 5.57 7.73
C MET A 23 -32.39 4.50 8.31
N GLY A 24 -31.20 4.92 8.81
CA GLY A 24 -30.25 4.02 9.44
C GLY A 24 -29.35 3.26 8.46
N PHE A 25 -28.47 2.44 9.04
CA PHE A 25 -27.46 1.67 8.30
C PHE A 25 -28.05 0.72 7.26
N GLU A 26 -29.18 0.08 7.61
CA GLU A 26 -29.82 -0.94 6.78
C GLU A 26 -30.32 -0.40 5.42
N ALA A 27 -30.60 0.90 5.35
CA ALA A 27 -31.04 1.57 4.13
C ALA A 27 -29.89 1.98 3.19
N LEU A 28 -28.65 1.86 3.63
CA LEU A 28 -27.48 2.18 2.81
C LEU A 28 -27.31 1.15 1.69
N CYS A 29 -26.87 1.59 0.51
CA CYS A 29 -26.39 0.69 -0.52
C CYS A 29 -25.09 0.00 -0.08
N ASP A 30 -24.74 -1.13 -0.70
CA ASP A 30 -23.60 -1.96 -0.30
C ASP A 30 -22.28 -1.18 -0.25
N THR A 31 -22.02 -0.33 -1.23
CA THR A 31 -20.81 0.51 -1.25
C THR A 31 -20.74 1.44 -0.04
N CYS A 32 -21.85 2.10 0.33
CA CYS A 32 -21.89 3.00 1.47
C CYS A 32 -21.88 2.25 2.79
N ALA A 33 -22.47 1.06 2.85
CA ALA A 33 -22.45 0.21 4.03
C ALA A 33 -21.05 -0.39 4.29
N ALA A 34 -20.31 -0.74 3.24
CA ALA A 34 -18.96 -1.28 3.37
C ALA A 34 -17.94 -0.21 3.73
N TYR A 35 -17.94 0.94 3.03
CA TYR A 35 -16.90 1.96 3.19
C TYR A 35 -16.84 2.54 4.62
N PRO A 36 -15.66 2.73 5.21
CA PRO A 36 -14.31 2.50 4.66
C PRO A 36 -13.77 1.07 4.86
N ARG A 37 -14.59 0.15 5.28
CA ARG A 37 -14.19 -1.25 5.47
C ARG A 37 -14.07 -1.94 4.11
N ILE A 38 -13.16 -2.91 4.03
CA ILE A 38 -13.05 -3.85 2.94
C ILE A 38 -13.07 -5.26 3.52
N VAL A 39 -13.80 -6.15 2.89
CA VAL A 39 -13.88 -7.55 3.28
C VAL A 39 -13.36 -8.38 2.13
N ASN A 40 -12.36 -9.22 2.40
CA ASN A 40 -11.79 -10.16 1.45
C ASN A 40 -11.98 -11.57 1.96
N GLN A 41 -12.24 -12.51 1.06
CA GLN A 41 -12.30 -13.93 1.37
C GLN A 41 -11.06 -14.64 0.81
N ILE A 42 -10.33 -15.33 1.66
CA ILE A 42 -9.17 -16.15 1.29
C ILE A 42 -9.41 -17.57 1.80
N GLY A 43 -9.71 -18.48 0.88
CA GLY A 43 -10.18 -19.82 1.23
C GLY A 43 -11.46 -19.75 2.07
N GLN A 44 -11.39 -20.21 3.32
CA GLN A 44 -12.51 -20.21 4.28
C GLN A 44 -12.50 -18.98 5.22
N GLN A 45 -11.47 -18.14 5.15
CA GLN A 45 -11.29 -17.01 6.08
C GLN A 45 -11.79 -15.71 5.46
N LEU A 46 -12.44 -14.88 6.27
CA LEU A 46 -12.78 -13.50 5.95
C LEU A 46 -11.74 -12.59 6.60
N GLU A 47 -11.15 -11.70 5.80
CA GLU A 47 -10.22 -10.68 6.26
C GLU A 47 -10.89 -9.31 6.17
N TYR A 48 -10.81 -8.54 7.24
CA TYR A 48 -11.32 -7.18 7.33
C TYR A 48 -10.17 -6.19 7.34
N GLY A 49 -10.28 -5.16 6.53
CA GLY A 49 -9.32 -4.06 6.46
C GLY A 49 -10.01 -2.71 6.36
N LEU A 50 -9.22 -1.65 6.33
CA LEU A 50 -9.68 -0.28 6.13
C LEU A 50 -8.99 0.35 4.93
N VAL A 51 -9.75 0.99 4.04
CA VAL A 51 -9.17 1.75 2.93
C VAL A 51 -8.77 3.15 3.40
N VAL A 52 -7.50 3.49 3.19
CA VAL A 52 -6.91 4.77 3.65
C VAL A 52 -7.34 5.99 2.83
N SER A 53 -8.26 5.84 1.89
CA SER A 53 -8.94 6.97 1.24
C SER A 53 -9.90 7.69 2.18
N CYS A 54 -10.33 7.05 3.28
CA CYS A 54 -11.04 7.70 4.36
C CYS A 54 -10.02 8.37 5.32
N PRO A 55 -10.10 9.68 5.59
CA PRO A 55 -9.15 10.38 6.45
C PRO A 55 -9.04 9.79 7.86
N GLU A 56 -10.15 9.36 8.44
CA GLU A 56 -10.13 8.75 9.77
C GLU A 56 -9.52 7.35 9.75
N ALA A 57 -9.84 6.54 8.73
CA ALA A 57 -9.18 5.26 8.54
C ALA A 57 -7.66 5.43 8.32
N ALA A 58 -7.25 6.42 7.53
CA ALA A 58 -5.84 6.75 7.33
C ALA A 58 -5.16 7.14 8.65
N ARG A 59 -5.80 7.98 9.47
CA ARG A 59 -5.28 8.38 10.77
C ARG A 59 -5.08 7.18 11.70
N VAL A 60 -6.07 6.31 11.81
CA VAL A 60 -6.03 5.12 12.68
C VAL A 60 -5.00 4.11 12.18
N VAL A 61 -4.96 3.86 10.88
CA VAL A 61 -4.06 2.85 10.28
C VAL A 61 -2.61 3.34 10.27
N LEU A 62 -2.36 4.57 9.79
CA LEU A 62 -1.00 5.02 9.51
C LEU A 62 -0.25 5.51 10.75
N LEU A 63 -0.96 6.14 11.70
CA LEU A 63 -0.32 6.81 12.84
C LEU A 63 -0.19 5.93 14.10
N HIS A 64 -0.42 4.63 13.98
CA HIS A 64 -0.28 3.68 15.08
C HIS A 64 1.16 3.18 15.17
N GLU A 65 1.85 3.46 16.27
CA GLU A 65 3.28 3.15 16.43
C GLU A 65 3.59 1.67 16.63
N THR A 66 2.68 0.93 17.25
CA THR A 66 2.87 -0.51 17.45
C THR A 66 2.59 -1.27 16.16
N PRO A 67 3.36 -2.35 15.87
CA PRO A 67 3.14 -3.13 14.66
C PRO A 67 1.70 -3.64 14.57
N THR A 68 1.11 -3.56 13.39
CA THR A 68 -0.22 -4.10 13.11
C THR A 68 -0.27 -5.59 13.38
N LYS A 69 -1.20 -6.01 14.22
CA LYS A 69 -1.42 -7.43 14.54
C LYS A 69 -2.72 -7.91 13.91
N LEU A 70 -2.65 -9.06 13.25
CA LEU A 70 -3.85 -9.78 12.83
C LEU A 70 -4.50 -10.40 14.06
N VAL A 71 -5.78 -10.14 14.26
CA VAL A 71 -6.57 -10.75 15.34
C VAL A 71 -7.70 -11.56 14.74
N THR A 72 -7.96 -12.73 15.31
CA THR A 72 -9.14 -13.51 14.97
C THR A 72 -10.30 -13.02 15.82
N ALA A 73 -11.39 -12.62 15.17
CA ALA A 73 -12.61 -12.19 15.82
C ALA A 73 -13.80 -13.01 15.29
N ALA A 74 -14.91 -12.98 16.01
CA ALA A 74 -16.17 -13.50 15.50
C ALA A 74 -16.54 -12.73 14.21
N ALA A 75 -17.23 -13.41 13.29
CA ALA A 75 -17.71 -12.76 12.05
C ALA A 75 -18.50 -11.49 12.40
N ASP A 76 -18.20 -10.41 11.71
CA ASP A 76 -18.91 -9.15 11.92
C ASP A 76 -20.34 -9.27 11.42
N THR A 77 -21.29 -9.17 12.33
CA THR A 77 -22.73 -9.23 12.04
C THR A 77 -23.29 -7.87 11.60
N HIS A 78 -22.49 -6.82 11.57
CA HIS A 78 -22.93 -5.46 11.22
C HIS A 78 -23.37 -5.31 9.77
N PHE A 79 -23.02 -6.26 8.91
CA PHE A 79 -23.47 -6.22 7.52
C PHE A 79 -24.88 -6.79 7.31
N ALA A 80 -25.60 -7.12 8.38
CA ALA A 80 -27.00 -7.55 8.32
C ALA A 80 -27.27 -8.68 7.33
N GLY A 81 -26.37 -9.65 7.23
CA GLY A 81 -26.47 -10.78 6.31
C GLY A 81 -26.12 -10.49 4.85
N ARG A 82 -25.65 -9.28 4.53
CA ARG A 82 -25.16 -8.94 3.18
C ARG A 82 -23.79 -9.54 2.92
N ASP A 83 -23.57 -10.07 1.72
CA ASP A 83 -22.24 -10.45 1.24
C ASP A 83 -21.55 -9.21 0.62
N LEU A 84 -20.79 -8.49 1.44
CA LEU A 84 -20.02 -7.31 1.02
C LEU A 84 -18.57 -7.65 0.68
N THR A 85 -18.29 -8.92 0.34
CA THR A 85 -16.93 -9.37 -0.01
C THR A 85 -16.47 -8.72 -1.32
N ALA A 86 -15.41 -7.92 -1.22
CA ALA A 86 -14.83 -7.20 -2.35
C ALA A 86 -13.98 -8.10 -3.24
N PHE A 87 -13.28 -9.08 -2.66
CA PHE A 87 -12.43 -10.03 -3.38
C PHE A 87 -12.56 -11.43 -2.79
N LYS A 88 -12.63 -12.44 -3.66
CA LYS A 88 -12.73 -13.86 -3.28
C LYS A 88 -11.61 -14.65 -3.92
N LEU A 89 -10.71 -15.20 -3.11
CA LEU A 89 -9.70 -16.16 -3.51
C LEU A 89 -10.12 -17.55 -3.03
N LEU A 90 -10.76 -18.30 -3.92
CA LEU A 90 -11.23 -19.65 -3.62
C LEU A 90 -10.06 -20.64 -3.78
N LEU A 91 -9.72 -21.33 -2.73
CA LEU A 91 -8.55 -22.20 -2.63
C LEU A 91 -8.92 -23.55 -2.02
N GLY A 92 -8.29 -24.60 -2.52
CA GLY A 92 -8.23 -25.88 -1.81
C GLY A 92 -7.38 -25.78 -0.53
N PRO A 93 -7.51 -26.73 0.41
CA PRO A 93 -6.80 -26.63 1.71
C PRO A 93 -5.29 -26.50 1.62
N LYS A 94 -4.64 -27.21 0.67
CA LYS A 94 -3.17 -27.16 0.48
C LYS A 94 -2.71 -25.79 -0.05
N ASP A 95 -3.42 -25.25 -1.02
CA ASP A 95 -3.11 -23.95 -1.59
C ASP A 95 -3.42 -22.83 -0.58
N ALA A 96 -4.49 -22.95 0.19
CA ALA A 96 -4.82 -22.01 1.25
C ALA A 96 -3.70 -21.94 2.31
N HIS A 97 -3.08 -23.07 2.66
CA HIS A 97 -1.93 -23.10 3.56
C HIS A 97 -0.74 -22.34 2.98
N ALA A 98 -0.34 -22.61 1.74
CA ALA A 98 0.79 -21.95 1.09
C ALA A 98 0.55 -20.44 0.93
N VAL A 99 -0.67 -20.02 0.56
CA VAL A 99 -1.09 -18.62 0.47
C VAL A 99 -0.97 -17.93 1.83
N ASN A 100 -1.47 -18.55 2.88
CA ASN A 100 -1.41 -17.98 4.21
C ASN A 100 0.05 -17.84 4.69
N GLN A 101 0.90 -18.86 4.49
CA GLN A 101 2.32 -18.81 4.83
C GLN A 101 3.05 -17.67 4.09
N LEU A 102 2.82 -17.50 2.78
CA LEU A 102 3.42 -16.41 2.01
C LEU A 102 2.97 -15.05 2.53
N ARG A 103 1.69 -14.87 2.86
CA ARG A 103 1.16 -13.61 3.38
C ARG A 103 1.71 -13.30 4.78
N VAL A 104 1.76 -14.28 5.66
CA VAL A 104 2.36 -14.13 6.99
C VAL A 104 3.85 -13.76 6.88
N LEU A 105 4.60 -14.43 6.01
CA LEU A 105 6.01 -14.12 5.78
C LEU A 105 6.19 -12.71 5.20
N THR A 106 5.35 -12.31 4.26
CA THR A 106 5.33 -10.94 3.71
C THR A 106 5.14 -9.90 4.81
N LEU A 107 4.16 -10.09 5.68
CA LEU A 107 3.91 -9.19 6.82
C LEU A 107 5.08 -9.15 7.80
N ARG A 108 5.68 -10.31 8.11
CA ARG A 108 6.86 -10.38 8.97
C ARG A 108 8.04 -9.62 8.38
N ILE A 109 8.31 -9.76 7.08
CA ILE A 109 9.38 -9.02 6.40
C ILE A 109 9.11 -7.51 6.48
N LEU A 110 7.90 -7.08 6.16
CA LEU A 110 7.54 -5.65 6.20
C LEU A 110 7.64 -5.04 7.59
N GLN A 111 7.41 -5.81 8.64
CA GLN A 111 7.45 -5.39 10.03
C GLN A 111 8.79 -5.66 10.73
N TRP A 112 9.80 -6.11 10.01
CA TRP A 112 11.13 -6.39 10.55
C TRP A 112 11.94 -5.11 10.75
N ARG A 113 11.67 -4.39 11.85
CA ARG A 113 12.17 -3.04 12.14
C ARG A 113 13.68 -2.94 12.43
N GLU A 114 14.35 -4.07 12.60
CA GLU A 114 15.81 -4.12 12.71
C GLU A 114 16.50 -3.78 11.37
N LEU A 115 15.77 -3.94 10.26
CA LEU A 115 16.22 -3.60 8.91
C LEU A 115 15.62 -2.27 8.44
N SER A 116 16.33 -1.54 7.58
CA SER A 116 15.75 -0.39 6.88
C SER A 116 14.55 -0.81 6.02
N LEU A 117 13.65 0.14 5.74
CA LEU A 117 12.51 -0.12 4.84
C LEU A 117 12.98 -0.55 3.45
N GLY A 118 14.11 -0.01 2.98
CA GLY A 118 14.74 -0.39 1.72
C GLY A 118 15.13 -1.85 1.70
N ALA A 119 15.87 -2.31 2.71
CA ALA A 119 16.32 -3.70 2.84
C ALA A 119 15.11 -4.66 2.92
N ARG A 120 14.08 -4.31 3.70
CA ARG A 120 12.83 -5.09 3.77
C ARG A 120 12.14 -5.22 2.41
N MET A 121 12.08 -4.14 1.65
CA MET A 121 11.49 -4.18 0.30
C MET A 121 12.34 -5.02 -0.66
N MET A 122 13.67 -4.93 -0.60
CA MET A 122 14.56 -5.76 -1.43
C MET A 122 14.43 -7.25 -1.09
N LEU A 123 14.41 -7.60 0.20
CA LEU A 123 14.20 -8.98 0.66
C LEU A 123 12.84 -9.52 0.19
N LEU A 124 11.78 -8.72 0.30
CA LEU A 124 10.46 -9.09 -0.22
C LEU A 124 10.47 -9.29 -1.74
N GLY A 125 11.18 -8.45 -2.47
CA GLY A 125 11.34 -8.58 -3.91
C GLY A 125 12.05 -9.87 -4.29
N SER A 126 13.13 -10.24 -3.60
CA SER A 126 13.87 -11.48 -3.80
C SER A 126 12.99 -12.71 -3.52
N LEU A 127 12.24 -12.69 -2.41
CA LEU A 127 11.27 -13.74 -2.09
C LEU A 127 10.25 -13.94 -3.22
N LEU A 128 9.65 -12.86 -3.70
CA LEU A 128 8.60 -12.96 -4.73
C LEU A 128 9.14 -13.35 -6.11
N ASP A 129 10.37 -12.97 -6.42
CA ASP A 129 11.06 -13.42 -7.64
C ASP A 129 11.29 -14.94 -7.58
N GLU A 130 11.78 -15.44 -6.47
CA GLU A 130 12.02 -16.88 -6.29
C GLU A 130 10.70 -17.67 -6.25
N VAL A 131 9.69 -17.19 -5.57
CA VAL A 131 8.34 -17.77 -5.62
C VAL A 131 7.81 -17.81 -7.05
N SER A 132 8.04 -16.76 -7.84
CA SER A 132 7.58 -16.71 -9.24
C SER A 132 8.34 -17.67 -10.15
N ARG A 133 9.62 -17.90 -9.88
CA ARG A 133 10.44 -18.89 -10.63
C ARG A 133 10.09 -20.33 -10.27
N THR A 134 9.81 -20.58 -9.00
CA THR A 134 9.46 -21.92 -8.48
C THR A 134 8.11 -22.37 -9.00
N ARG A 135 7.16 -21.45 -9.19
CA ARG A 135 5.88 -21.78 -9.79
C ARG A 135 6.05 -22.13 -11.26
N SER A 136 6.02 -23.41 -11.57
CA SER A 136 5.95 -23.88 -12.94
C SER A 136 4.73 -23.32 -13.65
N ALA A 137 4.88 -22.82 -14.88
CA ALA A 137 3.78 -22.36 -15.72
C ALA A 137 2.73 -23.46 -16.02
N ARG A 138 3.04 -24.72 -15.69
CA ARG A 138 2.20 -25.90 -15.90
C ARG A 138 1.55 -26.42 -14.61
N SER A 139 1.96 -25.95 -13.44
CA SER A 139 1.43 -26.40 -12.16
C SER A 139 0.55 -25.33 -11.53
N ASN A 140 -0.68 -25.70 -11.19
CA ASN A 140 -1.58 -24.87 -10.36
C ASN A 140 -1.40 -25.14 -8.86
N ASN A 141 -0.38 -25.93 -8.47
CA ASN A 141 -0.14 -26.31 -7.08
C ASN A 141 0.70 -25.24 -6.36
N LEU A 142 0.08 -24.42 -5.55
CA LEU A 142 0.76 -23.41 -4.76
C LEU A 142 1.64 -23.99 -3.63
N ALA A 143 1.45 -25.25 -3.24
CA ALA A 143 2.28 -25.88 -2.23
C ALA A 143 3.76 -26.04 -2.65
N GLU A 144 4.08 -25.94 -3.95
CA GLU A 144 5.46 -25.97 -4.45
C GLU A 144 6.34 -24.83 -3.94
N ILE A 145 5.74 -23.72 -3.48
CA ILE A 145 6.48 -22.58 -2.93
C ILE A 145 6.90 -22.80 -1.46
N LEU A 146 6.34 -23.77 -0.74
CA LEU A 146 6.59 -23.94 0.69
C LEU A 146 8.08 -24.04 1.05
N PRO A 147 8.94 -24.82 0.34
CA PRO A 147 10.37 -24.86 0.65
C PRO A 147 11.06 -23.48 0.52
N VAL A 148 10.64 -22.67 -0.45
CA VAL A 148 11.13 -21.30 -0.60
C VAL A 148 10.73 -20.46 0.60
N LEU A 149 9.48 -20.55 1.04
CA LEU A 149 9.01 -19.82 2.22
C LEU A 149 9.77 -20.20 3.50
N GLU A 150 10.08 -21.48 3.66
CA GLU A 150 10.87 -21.99 4.80
C GLU A 150 12.29 -21.43 4.78
N SER A 151 12.96 -21.39 3.60
CA SER A 151 14.31 -20.82 3.48
C SER A 151 14.35 -19.35 3.84
N TYR A 152 13.37 -18.56 3.38
CA TYR A 152 13.27 -17.13 3.76
C TYR A 152 12.86 -16.93 5.21
N ALA A 153 12.03 -17.80 5.77
CA ALA A 153 11.70 -17.76 7.19
C ALA A 153 12.92 -18.01 8.08
N ALA A 154 13.86 -18.84 7.64
CA ALA A 154 15.10 -19.10 8.36
C ALA A 154 16.02 -17.88 8.45
N LEU A 155 15.93 -16.91 7.53
CA LEU A 155 16.73 -15.67 7.53
C LEU A 155 16.47 -14.81 8.77
N PHE A 156 15.31 -14.93 9.40
CA PHE A 156 15.02 -14.21 10.65
C PHE A 156 15.90 -14.65 11.84
N ALA A 157 16.61 -15.78 11.72
CA ALA A 157 17.57 -16.22 12.73
C ALA A 157 18.93 -15.50 12.62
N ASP A 158 19.22 -14.85 11.46
CA ASP A 158 20.47 -14.14 11.22
C ASP A 158 20.23 -12.76 10.61
N PRO A 159 19.79 -11.78 11.42
CA PRO A 159 19.55 -10.41 10.96
C PRO A 159 20.81 -9.76 10.38
N ALA A 160 22.00 -10.07 10.92
CA ALA A 160 23.26 -9.50 10.49
C ALA A 160 23.61 -9.91 9.04
N TYR A 161 23.33 -11.15 8.67
CA TYR A 161 23.48 -11.61 7.28
C TYR A 161 22.56 -10.81 6.33
N VAL A 162 21.28 -10.65 6.72
CA VAL A 162 20.31 -9.94 5.88
C VAL A 162 20.66 -8.47 5.77
N GLU A 163 21.12 -7.83 6.83
CA GLU A 163 21.61 -6.45 6.80
C GLU A 163 22.81 -6.32 5.84
N ALA A 164 23.80 -7.19 5.96
CA ALA A 164 24.99 -7.16 5.10
C ALA A 164 24.63 -7.35 3.62
N GLU A 165 23.66 -8.19 3.30
CA GLU A 165 23.26 -8.50 1.92
C GLU A 165 22.38 -7.42 1.29
N TYR A 166 21.45 -6.83 2.04
CA TYR A 166 20.40 -5.98 1.48
C TYR A 166 20.49 -4.50 1.84
N GLU A 167 21.14 -4.10 2.96
CA GLU A 167 21.16 -2.72 3.43
C GLU A 167 22.03 -1.80 2.54
N HIS A 168 23.05 -2.35 1.91
CA HIS A 168 24.02 -1.59 1.12
C HIS A 168 23.73 -1.58 -0.39
N LEU A 169 22.57 -2.11 -0.82
CA LEU A 169 22.22 -2.07 -2.23
C LEU A 169 21.98 -0.62 -2.68
N PRO A 170 22.68 -0.14 -3.73
CA PRO A 170 22.61 1.25 -4.13
C PRO A 170 21.23 1.59 -4.69
N GLY A 171 20.58 2.58 -4.11
CA GLY A 171 19.39 3.20 -4.67
C GLY A 171 19.76 4.07 -5.89
N ASN A 172 18.90 4.06 -6.92
CA ASN A 172 19.03 4.94 -8.06
C ASN A 172 18.09 6.14 -7.93
N LEU A 173 18.50 7.15 -7.15
CA LEU A 173 17.67 8.33 -6.91
C LEU A 173 17.32 9.10 -8.20
N PRO A 174 18.23 9.34 -9.15
CA PRO A 174 17.89 9.98 -10.42
C PRO A 174 16.74 9.26 -11.15
N ARG A 175 16.84 7.94 -11.24
CA ARG A 175 15.79 7.13 -11.88
C ARG A 175 14.47 7.14 -11.11
N LYS A 176 14.55 7.07 -9.78
CA LYS A 176 13.37 7.20 -8.91
C LYS A 176 12.64 8.52 -9.20
N LEU A 177 13.35 9.64 -9.20
CA LEU A 177 12.79 10.96 -9.48
C LEU A 177 12.22 11.03 -10.91
N GLN A 178 12.97 10.60 -11.92
CA GLN A 178 12.51 10.60 -13.31
C GLN A 178 11.19 9.83 -13.48
N CYS A 179 11.09 8.62 -12.95
CA CYS A 179 9.90 7.80 -13.09
C CYS A 179 8.71 8.40 -12.32
N THR A 180 8.92 8.89 -11.10
CA THR A 180 7.83 9.41 -10.25
C THR A 180 7.34 10.76 -10.73
N THR A 181 8.22 11.68 -11.11
CA THR A 181 7.84 13.00 -11.64
C THR A 181 7.13 12.87 -12.99
N GLY A 182 7.61 12.01 -13.88
CA GLY A 182 6.96 11.74 -15.16
C GLY A 182 5.53 11.21 -14.97
N PHE A 183 5.34 10.27 -14.05
CA PHE A 183 4.01 9.76 -13.72
C PHE A 183 3.10 10.83 -13.10
N LEU A 184 3.60 11.62 -12.15
CA LEU A 184 2.81 12.67 -11.47
C LEU A 184 2.38 13.78 -12.44
N ALA A 185 3.16 14.05 -13.49
CA ALA A 185 2.81 15.03 -14.51
C ALA A 185 1.48 14.73 -15.21
N GLU A 186 1.13 13.43 -15.36
CA GLU A 186 -0.13 13.01 -15.97
C GLU A 186 -1.35 13.41 -15.12
N PHE A 187 -1.16 13.64 -13.81
CA PHE A 187 -2.23 14.00 -12.88
C PHE A 187 -2.37 15.49 -12.59
N LEU A 188 -1.59 16.35 -13.25
CA LEU A 188 -1.71 17.81 -13.11
C LEU A 188 -3.10 18.32 -13.45
N THR A 189 -3.84 17.59 -14.28
CA THR A 189 -5.22 17.89 -14.68
C THR A 189 -6.27 17.13 -13.84
N SER A 190 -5.85 16.56 -12.70
CA SER A 190 -6.74 15.78 -11.83
C SER A 190 -7.98 16.59 -11.44
N VAL A 191 -9.13 15.92 -11.48
CA VAL A 191 -10.42 16.49 -11.08
C VAL A 191 -10.62 16.51 -9.56
N ASN A 192 -9.79 15.80 -8.79
CA ASN A 192 -9.84 15.83 -7.33
C ASN A 192 -9.11 17.09 -6.82
N PRO A 193 -9.80 18.09 -6.22
CA PRO A 193 -9.20 19.35 -5.79
C PRO A 193 -8.04 19.16 -4.81
N ARG A 194 -8.22 18.28 -3.82
CA ARG A 194 -7.19 18.04 -2.80
C ARG A 194 -5.93 17.40 -3.39
N PHE A 195 -6.10 16.44 -4.29
CA PHE A 195 -4.97 15.81 -4.96
C PHE A 195 -4.24 16.81 -5.87
N LYS A 196 -5.00 17.70 -6.54
CA LYS A 196 -4.42 18.77 -7.33
C LYS A 196 -3.60 19.75 -6.49
N GLU A 197 -4.09 20.14 -5.30
CA GLU A 197 -3.33 20.95 -4.34
C GLU A 197 -2.00 20.28 -3.96
N CYS A 198 -2.03 18.98 -3.65
CA CYS A 198 -0.84 18.22 -3.30
C CYS A 198 0.17 18.16 -4.46
N ILE A 199 -0.29 17.92 -5.69
CA ILE A 199 0.58 17.91 -6.88
C ILE A 199 1.14 19.31 -7.16
N SER A 200 0.33 20.37 -7.00
CA SER A 200 0.82 21.74 -7.16
C SER A 200 1.89 22.08 -6.15
N ALA A 201 1.66 21.79 -4.86
CA ALA A 201 2.66 22.02 -3.81
C ALA A 201 3.97 21.23 -4.07
N PHE A 202 3.85 19.97 -4.49
CA PHE A 202 5.00 19.16 -4.90
C PHE A 202 5.76 19.77 -6.09
N ALA A 203 5.06 20.23 -7.13
CA ALA A 203 5.67 20.83 -8.30
C ALA A 203 6.37 22.16 -7.96
N ASP A 204 5.74 22.99 -7.13
CA ASP A 204 6.32 24.27 -6.67
C ASP A 204 7.57 24.02 -5.83
N GLY A 205 7.54 23.06 -4.91
CA GLY A 205 8.67 22.73 -4.06
C GLY A 205 9.83 22.09 -4.83
N LEU A 206 9.57 21.00 -5.54
CA LEU A 206 10.64 20.19 -6.13
C LEU A 206 11.04 20.65 -7.54
N LEU A 207 10.06 21.03 -8.39
CA LEU A 207 10.29 21.32 -9.80
C LEU A 207 10.46 22.84 -10.08
N GLY A 208 10.12 23.71 -9.12
CA GLY A 208 10.19 25.17 -9.28
C GLY A 208 9.00 25.76 -10.01
N GLY A 209 7.88 25.05 -10.01
CA GLY A 209 6.59 25.49 -10.57
C GLY A 209 6.01 24.54 -11.63
N LEU A 210 4.73 24.79 -11.95
CA LEU A 210 3.93 24.02 -12.91
C LEU A 210 4.16 24.42 -14.38
N SER A 211 5.27 25.05 -14.75
CA SER A 211 5.51 25.36 -16.15
C SER A 211 5.52 24.09 -17.00
N ARG A 212 4.81 24.09 -18.13
CA ARG A 212 4.64 22.94 -19.04
C ARG A 212 5.96 22.37 -19.58
N GLU A 213 7.03 23.08 -19.41
CA GLU A 213 8.39 22.61 -19.63
C GLU A 213 8.94 22.13 -18.29
N MET A 214 8.66 20.88 -17.94
CA MET A 214 9.32 20.17 -16.83
C MET A 214 10.79 19.88 -17.20
N SER A 215 11.47 20.88 -17.73
CA SER A 215 12.88 20.88 -18.12
C SER A 215 13.76 21.60 -17.09
N GLY A 216 13.42 21.48 -15.80
CA GLY A 216 14.41 21.73 -14.78
C GLY A 216 15.60 20.82 -15.03
N ASP A 217 16.83 21.36 -15.03
CA ASP A 217 18.03 20.54 -15.10
C ASP A 217 17.90 19.42 -14.06
N ALA A 218 18.00 18.16 -14.49
CA ALA A 218 17.87 17.00 -13.61
C ALA A 218 18.78 17.10 -12.37
N SER A 219 19.90 17.83 -12.49
CA SER A 219 20.81 18.11 -11.39
C SER A 219 20.24 19.08 -10.35
N GLU A 220 19.44 20.06 -10.79
CA GLU A 220 18.78 20.99 -9.86
C GLU A 220 17.66 20.29 -9.08
N VAL A 221 16.88 19.44 -9.73
CA VAL A 221 15.82 18.64 -9.07
C VAL A 221 16.43 17.72 -8.03
N LEU A 222 17.53 17.06 -8.37
CA LEU A 222 18.28 16.23 -7.43
C LEU A 222 18.79 17.02 -6.21
N THR A 223 19.37 18.18 -6.45
CA THR A 223 19.90 19.06 -5.39
C THR A 223 18.78 19.54 -4.46
N ARG A 224 17.63 19.94 -5.01
CA ARG A 224 16.45 20.34 -4.23
C ARG A 224 15.89 19.18 -3.43
N TYR A 225 15.77 18.03 -4.06
CA TYR A 225 15.29 16.82 -3.38
C TYR A 225 16.17 16.50 -2.17
N GLN A 226 17.50 16.44 -2.35
CA GLN A 226 18.41 16.14 -1.25
C GLN A 226 18.30 17.18 -0.13
N LYS A 227 18.28 18.46 -0.49
CA LYS A 227 18.10 19.55 0.49
C LYS A 227 16.82 19.39 1.33
N PHE A 228 15.68 19.09 0.69
CA PHE A 228 14.41 18.95 1.40
C PHE A 228 14.33 17.63 2.16
N TYR A 229 14.92 16.58 1.61
CA TYR A 229 15.04 15.31 2.29
C TYR A 229 15.78 15.47 3.63
N ASP A 230 16.95 16.09 3.62
CA ASP A 230 17.78 16.29 4.81
C ASP A 230 17.17 17.30 5.79
N ALA A 231 16.53 18.35 5.28
CA ALA A 231 15.98 19.41 6.12
C ALA A 231 14.61 19.07 6.75
N TYR A 232 13.76 18.31 6.07
CA TYR A 232 12.37 18.12 6.49
C TYR A 232 11.96 16.65 6.57
N TYR A 233 12.21 15.86 5.52
CA TYR A 233 11.71 14.49 5.45
C TYR A 233 12.40 13.58 6.46
N GLU A 234 13.72 13.52 6.42
CA GLU A 234 14.50 12.65 7.30
C GLU A 234 14.27 12.98 8.78
N PRO A 235 14.37 14.25 9.25
CA PRO A 235 14.08 14.59 10.64
C PRO A 235 12.66 14.24 11.08
N TYR A 236 11.67 14.38 10.20
CA TYR A 236 10.29 14.03 10.54
C TYR A 236 10.07 12.52 10.63
N PHE A 237 10.64 11.76 9.67
CA PHE A 237 10.46 10.30 9.60
C PHE A 237 11.43 9.51 10.47
N ARG A 238 12.48 10.15 11.00
CA ARG A 238 13.35 9.55 12.00
C ARG A 238 12.55 9.15 13.22
N GLY A 239 12.43 7.84 13.47
CA GLY A 239 11.56 7.29 14.51
C GLY A 239 10.08 7.15 14.15
N LYS A 240 9.66 7.61 12.95
CA LYS A 240 8.27 7.45 12.44
C LYS A 240 8.19 6.59 11.19
N GLY A 241 9.20 5.79 10.90
CA GLY A 241 9.22 4.86 9.77
C GLY A 241 8.02 3.88 9.78
N TYR A 242 7.40 3.69 10.94
CA TYR A 242 6.17 2.90 11.09
C TYR A 242 5.00 3.41 10.23
N ILE A 243 4.96 4.70 9.85
CA ILE A 243 3.90 5.26 9.00
C ILE A 243 3.91 4.59 7.62
N LEU A 244 5.08 4.49 7.01
CA LEU A 244 5.25 3.83 5.71
C LEU A 244 5.13 2.30 5.82
N GLU A 245 5.61 1.72 6.92
CA GLU A 245 5.40 0.31 7.24
C GLU A 245 3.90 -0.01 7.30
N ASN A 246 3.14 0.76 8.08
CA ASN A 246 1.69 0.59 8.22
C ASN A 246 0.95 0.75 6.89
N TYR A 247 1.39 1.68 6.03
CA TYR A 247 0.87 1.81 4.68
C TYR A 247 1.07 0.51 3.89
N LEU A 248 2.29 -0.04 3.87
CA LEU A 248 2.60 -1.28 3.14
C LEU A 248 1.86 -2.49 3.71
N VAL A 249 1.78 -2.61 5.03
CA VAL A 249 1.02 -3.67 5.71
C VAL A 249 -0.46 -3.58 5.34
N ASN A 250 -1.03 -2.38 5.34
CA ASN A 250 -2.42 -2.16 4.93
C ASN A 250 -2.65 -2.52 3.45
N GLU A 251 -1.71 -2.18 2.55
CA GLU A 251 -1.77 -2.59 1.15
C GLU A 251 -1.79 -4.11 0.98
N VAL A 252 -1.01 -4.84 1.79
CA VAL A 252 -1.03 -6.31 1.78
C VAL A 252 -2.39 -6.86 2.17
N LEU A 253 -3.02 -6.29 3.19
CA LEU A 253 -4.31 -6.74 3.70
C LEU A 253 -5.46 -6.36 2.77
N VAL A 254 -5.54 -5.08 2.40
CA VAL A 254 -6.66 -4.53 1.60
C VAL A 254 -6.66 -5.06 0.17
N LYS A 255 -5.48 -5.22 -0.44
CA LYS A 255 -5.34 -5.67 -1.84
C LYS A 255 -5.07 -7.17 -1.98
N VAL A 256 -5.13 -7.92 -0.88
CA VAL A 256 -4.84 -9.38 -0.86
C VAL A 256 -3.49 -9.70 -1.51
N PHE A 257 -2.50 -8.83 -1.29
CA PHE A 257 -1.16 -9.00 -1.86
C PHE A 257 -0.51 -10.33 -1.37
N PRO A 258 0.23 -11.04 -2.23
CA PRO A 258 0.56 -10.72 -3.61
C PRO A 258 -0.40 -11.29 -4.67
N PHE A 259 -1.61 -11.68 -4.25
CA PHE A 259 -2.64 -12.29 -5.11
C PHE A 259 -3.56 -11.22 -5.73
N GLY A 260 -4.28 -11.58 -6.80
CA GLY A 260 -5.16 -10.71 -7.56
C GLY A 260 -4.77 -10.65 -9.04
N GLU A 261 -5.26 -9.66 -9.77
CA GLU A 261 -4.89 -9.47 -11.18
C GLU A 261 -3.39 -9.16 -11.33
N GLY A 262 -2.77 -9.69 -12.34
CA GLY A 262 -1.34 -9.64 -12.56
C GLY A 262 -0.55 -10.67 -11.74
N GLY A 263 0.74 -10.78 -11.99
CA GLY A 263 1.63 -11.66 -11.26
C GLY A 263 2.14 -11.04 -9.95
N ALA A 264 2.65 -11.87 -9.04
CA ALA A 264 3.18 -11.42 -7.75
C ALA A 264 4.27 -10.33 -7.89
N LEU A 265 5.17 -10.49 -8.87
CA LEU A 265 6.22 -9.50 -9.16
C LEU A 265 5.66 -8.19 -9.73
N GLU A 266 4.63 -8.25 -10.56
CA GLU A 266 3.99 -7.06 -11.10
C GLU A 266 3.34 -6.25 -9.98
N ARG A 267 2.62 -6.90 -9.09
CA ARG A 267 2.02 -6.28 -7.90
C ARG A 267 3.07 -5.73 -6.94
N TYR A 268 4.18 -6.44 -6.78
CA TYR A 268 5.32 -5.94 -6.01
C TYR A 268 5.92 -4.66 -6.63
N ARG A 269 6.15 -4.66 -7.94
CA ARG A 269 6.65 -3.46 -8.66
C ARG A 269 5.71 -2.27 -8.50
N ALA A 270 4.39 -2.49 -8.58
CA ALA A 270 3.40 -1.47 -8.34
C ALA A 270 3.45 -0.94 -6.89
N MET A 271 3.62 -1.83 -5.90
CA MET A 271 3.78 -1.45 -4.49
C MET A 271 5.04 -0.59 -4.27
N VAL A 272 6.18 -1.00 -4.81
CA VAL A 272 7.44 -0.23 -4.75
C VAL A 272 7.30 1.12 -5.42
N PHE A 273 6.65 1.17 -6.58
CA PHE A 273 6.43 2.41 -7.32
C PHE A 273 5.52 3.37 -6.56
N ASN A 274 4.41 2.88 -5.99
CA ASN A 274 3.53 3.69 -5.15
C ASN A 274 4.25 4.24 -3.92
N LEU A 275 5.07 3.42 -3.26
CA LEU A 275 5.90 3.87 -2.14
C LEU A 275 6.87 4.97 -2.57
N ALA A 276 7.50 4.82 -3.75
CA ALA A 276 8.40 5.83 -4.30
C ALA A 276 7.68 7.15 -4.59
N ILE A 277 6.47 7.10 -5.17
CA ILE A 277 5.63 8.29 -5.40
C ILE A 277 5.33 8.99 -4.07
N ILE A 278 4.86 8.25 -3.06
CA ILE A 278 4.53 8.81 -1.75
C ILE A 278 5.75 9.50 -1.15
N GLN A 279 6.92 8.85 -1.14
CA GLN A 279 8.14 9.44 -0.60
C GLN A 279 8.57 10.70 -1.35
N VAL A 280 8.54 10.66 -2.69
CA VAL A 280 8.95 11.83 -3.50
C VAL A 280 7.99 13.00 -3.31
N MET A 281 6.68 12.74 -3.23
CA MET A 281 5.69 13.78 -2.93
C MET A 281 5.90 14.38 -1.53
N LEU A 282 6.11 13.53 -0.51
CA LEU A 282 6.34 14.00 0.87
C LEU A 282 7.62 14.82 1.03
N VAL A 283 8.64 14.59 0.19
CA VAL A 283 9.85 15.40 0.17
C VAL A 283 9.61 16.74 -0.54
N GLY A 284 8.80 16.76 -1.59
CA GLY A 284 8.57 17.95 -2.43
C GLY A 284 7.49 18.90 -1.92
N MET A 285 6.62 18.45 -1.01
CA MET A 285 5.53 19.26 -0.42
C MET A 285 6.00 20.05 0.81
#